data_eba0e08b824744ee48afb8fd2b119e8e
#
_entry.id   eba0e08b824744ee48afb8fd2b119e8e
#
_cell.length_a   1.000
_cell.length_b   1.000
_cell.length_c   1.000
_cell.angle_alpha   90.00
_cell.angle_beta   90.00
_cell.angle_gamma   90.00
#
_symmetry.space_group_name_H-M   'P 1'
#
loop_
_entity.id
_entity.type
_entity.pdbx_description
1 polymer ?
#
loop_
_entity_poly.entity_id
_entity_poly.type
_entity_poly.pdbx_seq_one_letter_code
_entity_poly.pdbx_strand_id
1 'polypeptide(L)'
;MDLILTTFGTYLHRQGEMFVVKIKEQKQEVSSRKVRSIVITTGASLSTDAIELAVEKNIDIVFLDQVGHPYGRVWHGRPGSTTAIRREQLRLADTEKGLRLALGWLLRKFDNQVEFLREARQRRSRLSAALTEKINALLELRKSLEAVNGELEMVRGTIMGFEGRAGRTYWEAVNLLLPDHFQFEARSRNPAKDEFNCLLNYSYGVLYGTVERACILAGLDPYVGFVHTDHYQKKSLVFDLIECYRIWADETVVGLFAARKVKPDLFDRLQNGLTLNKEGKVVLMGQFSEYLDESIRYRNRNIKRRDTVQLDCHRMANEWIGRISDEDDSDAGVDTV
;
A
#
# COMPACT_ATOMS: atom_id res chain seq x y z
N MET A 1 9.95 8.70 -11.31
CA MET A 1 10.82 8.19 -10.23
C MET A 1 10.42 8.82 -8.90
N ASP A 2 10.70 8.17 -7.78
CA ASP A 2 10.60 8.81 -6.48
C ASP A 2 11.94 9.44 -6.13
N LEU A 3 11.93 10.71 -5.73
CA LEU A 3 13.11 11.43 -5.25
C LEU A 3 13.19 11.24 -3.72
N ILE A 4 14.11 10.39 -3.27
CA ILE A 4 14.19 10.01 -1.86
C ILE A 4 15.36 10.76 -1.20
N LEU A 5 15.06 11.60 -0.21
CA LEU A 5 16.04 12.35 0.57
C LEU A 5 16.36 11.59 1.87
N THR A 6 17.50 10.88 1.87
CA THR A 6 17.93 10.00 2.98
C THR A 6 19.12 10.55 3.76
N THR A 7 19.74 11.62 3.28
CA THR A 7 20.94 12.20 3.89
C THR A 7 20.58 13.40 4.76
N PHE A 8 20.99 13.39 6.03
CA PHE A 8 20.76 14.49 6.94
C PHE A 8 21.40 15.80 6.43
N GLY A 9 20.67 16.91 6.55
CA GLY A 9 21.12 18.24 6.10
C GLY A 9 20.97 18.47 4.59
N THR A 10 20.28 17.58 3.87
CA THR A 10 19.94 17.82 2.45
C THR A 10 19.09 19.07 2.32
N TYR A 11 19.42 19.91 1.31
CA TYR A 11 18.62 21.07 0.94
C TYR A 11 18.01 20.86 -0.46
N LEU A 12 16.68 20.95 -0.55
CA LEU A 12 15.93 20.89 -1.79
C LEU A 12 15.42 22.27 -2.18
N HIS A 13 15.76 22.73 -3.37
CA HIS A 13 15.27 23.99 -3.91
C HIS A 13 14.90 23.87 -5.40
N ARG A 14 14.19 24.89 -5.92
CA ARG A 14 13.79 25.01 -7.33
C ARG A 14 14.84 25.77 -8.14
N GLN A 15 15.06 25.33 -9.37
CA GLN A 15 15.74 26.09 -10.40
C GLN A 15 14.99 25.90 -11.74
N GLY A 16 14.13 26.85 -12.09
CA GLY A 16 13.23 26.70 -13.24
C GLY A 16 12.27 25.51 -13.03
N GLU A 17 12.25 24.57 -13.98
CA GLU A 17 11.46 23.32 -13.94
C GLU A 17 12.24 22.15 -13.32
N MET A 18 13.31 22.41 -12.60
CA MET A 18 14.17 21.42 -11.99
C MET A 18 14.11 21.48 -10.47
N PHE A 19 14.11 20.32 -9.82
CA PHE A 19 14.48 20.18 -8.42
C PHE A 19 15.99 20.08 -8.30
N VAL A 20 16.55 20.84 -7.40
CA VAL A 20 17.98 20.83 -7.09
C VAL A 20 18.19 20.32 -5.70
N VAL A 21 18.84 19.18 -5.58
CA VAL A 21 19.21 18.54 -4.32
C VAL A 21 20.65 18.90 -4.01
N LYS A 22 20.91 19.59 -2.88
CA LYS A 22 22.24 19.89 -2.39
C LYS A 22 22.55 19.09 -1.14
N ILE A 23 23.71 18.45 -1.13
CA ILE A 23 24.26 17.73 0.02
C ILE A 23 25.72 18.18 0.17
N LYS A 24 26.01 19.02 1.14
CA LYS A 24 27.32 19.68 1.27
C LYS A 24 27.70 20.38 -0.04
N GLU A 25 28.84 20.02 -0.65
CA GLU A 25 29.34 20.59 -1.91
C GLU A 25 28.75 19.89 -3.17
N GLN A 26 28.02 18.79 -3.00
CA GLN A 26 27.44 18.06 -4.12
C GLN A 26 26.07 18.65 -4.49
N LYS A 27 25.84 18.79 -5.79
CA LYS A 27 24.58 19.26 -6.38
C LYS A 27 24.09 18.25 -7.40
N GLN A 28 22.82 17.86 -7.30
CA GLN A 28 22.15 17.02 -8.27
C GLN A 28 20.88 17.72 -8.76
N GLU A 29 20.68 17.78 -10.06
CA GLU A 29 19.50 18.36 -10.69
C GLU A 29 18.61 17.28 -11.25
N VAL A 30 17.30 17.36 -10.99
CA VAL A 30 16.30 16.40 -11.43
C VAL A 30 15.11 17.16 -12.01
N SER A 31 14.76 16.85 -13.28
CA SER A 31 13.59 17.46 -13.92
C SER A 31 12.30 17.09 -13.17
N SER A 32 11.43 18.07 -12.91
CA SER A 32 10.13 17.87 -12.29
C SER A 32 9.26 16.86 -13.07
N ARG A 33 9.38 16.81 -14.39
CA ARG A 33 8.66 15.83 -15.24
C ARG A 33 9.04 14.37 -14.96
N LYS A 34 10.20 14.10 -14.37
CA LYS A 34 10.68 12.76 -14.02
C LYS A 34 10.36 12.38 -12.59
N VAL A 35 10.01 13.36 -11.75
CA VAL A 35 9.70 13.15 -10.33
C VAL A 35 8.20 12.93 -10.19
N ARG A 36 7.83 11.84 -9.53
CA ARG A 36 6.44 11.53 -9.18
C ARG A 36 6.14 11.87 -7.73
N SER A 37 7.08 11.62 -6.84
CA SER A 37 6.99 11.94 -5.43
C SER A 37 8.35 12.33 -4.86
N ILE A 38 8.34 13.12 -3.79
CA ILE A 38 9.50 13.47 -2.99
C ILE A 38 9.29 12.84 -1.62
N VAL A 39 10.17 11.93 -1.23
CA VAL A 39 10.09 11.21 0.04
C VAL A 39 11.23 11.66 0.94
N ILE A 40 10.90 12.14 2.13
CA ILE A 40 11.85 12.67 3.10
C ILE A 40 11.86 11.77 4.32
N THR A 41 13.00 11.10 4.56
CA THR A 41 13.17 10.11 5.64
C THR A 41 14.12 10.58 6.74
N THR A 42 14.58 11.84 6.66
CA THR A 42 15.57 12.42 7.59
C THR A 42 15.39 13.93 7.67
N GLY A 43 16.13 14.60 8.57
CA GLY A 43 16.16 16.07 8.63
C GLY A 43 16.69 16.68 7.34
N ALA A 44 15.82 17.39 6.61
CA ALA A 44 16.11 18.09 5.37
C ALA A 44 15.46 19.47 5.39
N SER A 45 15.97 20.39 4.57
CA SER A 45 15.38 21.72 4.35
C SER A 45 14.81 21.80 2.95
N LEU A 46 13.63 22.42 2.81
CA LEU A 46 12.97 22.64 1.54
C LEU A 46 12.72 24.14 1.35
N SER A 47 12.99 24.65 0.14
CA SER A 47 12.52 26.00 -0.20
C SER A 47 11.02 25.99 -0.52
N THR A 48 10.33 27.09 -0.25
CA THR A 48 8.92 27.27 -0.64
C THR A 48 8.71 27.16 -2.13
N ASP A 49 9.67 27.60 -2.96
CA ASP A 49 9.60 27.49 -4.41
C ASP A 49 9.66 26.03 -4.89
N ALA A 50 10.43 25.17 -4.21
CA ALA A 50 10.44 23.74 -4.48
C ALA A 50 9.10 23.09 -4.09
N ILE A 51 8.51 23.54 -2.98
CA ILE A 51 7.18 23.09 -2.56
C ILE A 51 6.14 23.53 -3.61
N GLU A 52 6.17 24.79 -4.04
CA GLU A 52 5.26 25.32 -5.07
C GLU A 52 5.35 24.50 -6.37
N LEU A 53 6.57 24.27 -6.89
CA LEU A 53 6.79 23.46 -8.07
C LEU A 53 6.22 22.04 -7.91
N ALA A 54 6.42 21.42 -6.74
CA ALA A 54 5.86 20.10 -6.48
C ALA A 54 4.34 20.10 -6.51
N VAL A 55 3.70 21.09 -5.88
CA VAL A 55 2.25 21.25 -5.85
C VAL A 55 1.69 21.53 -7.26
N GLU A 56 2.31 22.43 -8.04
CA GLU A 56 1.94 22.75 -9.41
C GLU A 56 1.97 21.51 -10.34
N LYS A 57 2.93 20.61 -10.11
CA LYS A 57 3.12 19.40 -10.94
C LYS A 57 2.43 18.17 -10.34
N ASN A 58 1.59 18.31 -9.32
CA ASN A 58 0.95 17.21 -8.59
C ASN A 58 1.96 16.17 -8.04
N ILE A 59 3.16 16.64 -7.68
CA ILE A 59 4.21 15.82 -7.06
C ILE A 59 4.01 15.84 -5.56
N ASP A 60 3.80 14.67 -4.99
CA ASP A 60 3.57 14.49 -3.56
C ASP A 60 4.88 14.67 -2.76
N ILE A 61 4.86 15.43 -1.65
CA ILE A 61 5.96 15.50 -0.70
C ILE A 61 5.53 14.81 0.58
N VAL A 62 6.16 13.69 0.90
CA VAL A 62 5.83 12.86 2.06
C VAL A 62 7.00 12.84 3.03
N PHE A 63 6.71 13.06 4.31
CA PHE A 63 7.65 12.94 5.40
C PHE A 63 7.43 11.61 6.12
N LEU A 64 8.46 10.77 6.16
CA LEU A 64 8.42 9.45 6.81
C LEU A 64 9.26 9.48 8.09
N ASP A 65 8.81 8.75 9.09
CA ASP A 65 9.60 8.46 10.29
C ASP A 65 10.68 7.39 10.01
N GLN A 66 11.44 7.04 11.05
CA GLN A 66 12.54 6.07 10.93
C GLN A 66 12.08 4.66 10.54
N VAL A 67 10.83 4.31 10.83
CA VAL A 67 10.24 3.01 10.52
C VAL A 67 9.43 3.01 9.21
N GLY A 68 9.40 4.17 8.51
CA GLY A 68 8.76 4.30 7.21
C GLY A 68 7.29 4.74 7.25
N HIS A 69 6.76 5.12 8.42
CA HIS A 69 5.40 5.62 8.52
C HIS A 69 5.33 7.10 8.14
N PRO A 70 4.36 7.51 7.31
CA PRO A 70 4.17 8.92 6.98
C PRO A 70 3.59 9.68 8.17
N TYR A 71 4.31 10.71 8.65
CA TYR A 71 3.85 11.61 9.70
C TYR A 71 3.41 12.99 9.18
N GLY A 72 3.75 13.34 7.94
CA GLY A 72 3.39 14.61 7.33
C GLY A 72 3.41 14.54 5.81
N ARG A 73 2.69 15.50 5.18
CA ARG A 73 2.60 15.60 3.73
C ARG A 73 2.35 17.03 3.32
N VAL A 74 2.92 17.47 2.18
CA VAL A 74 2.54 18.73 1.52
C VAL A 74 1.56 18.40 0.41
N TRP A 75 0.45 19.15 0.39
CA TRP A 75 -0.63 18.98 -0.56
C TRP A 75 -1.14 20.33 -1.08
N HIS A 76 -1.76 20.34 -2.27
CA HIS A 76 -2.35 21.54 -2.80
C HIS A 76 -3.66 21.94 -2.07
N GLY A 77 -3.88 23.23 -1.93
CA GLY A 77 -5.04 23.78 -1.21
C GLY A 77 -6.35 23.82 -2.00
N ARG A 78 -6.41 23.32 -3.24
CA ARG A 78 -7.58 23.37 -4.12
C ARG A 78 -7.97 21.97 -4.60
N PRO A 79 -8.60 21.14 -3.77
CA PRO A 79 -9.12 19.85 -4.20
C PRO A 79 -10.35 20.06 -5.10
N GLY A 80 -10.49 19.23 -6.16
CA GLY A 80 -11.62 19.28 -7.10
C GLY A 80 -12.99 18.95 -6.46
N SER A 81 -13.77 18.03 -7.03
CA SER A 81 -15.15 17.67 -6.57
C SER A 81 -15.24 17.01 -5.19
N THR A 82 -14.27 17.25 -4.32
CA THR A 82 -14.04 16.58 -3.03
C THR A 82 -15.26 16.62 -2.10
N THR A 83 -16.00 17.74 -2.10
CA THR A 83 -17.15 17.89 -1.19
C THR A 83 -18.28 16.91 -1.53
N ALA A 84 -18.60 16.74 -2.81
CA ALA A 84 -19.63 15.81 -3.24
C ALA A 84 -19.25 14.36 -2.95
N ILE A 85 -17.97 14.00 -3.27
CA ILE A 85 -17.42 12.67 -3.04
C ILE A 85 -17.42 12.32 -1.55
N ARG A 86 -16.91 13.20 -0.68
CA ARG A 86 -16.89 12.97 0.77
C ARG A 86 -18.27 12.89 1.40
N ARG A 87 -19.21 13.72 0.92
CA ARG A 87 -20.59 13.66 1.39
C ARG A 87 -21.24 12.33 1.04
N GLU A 88 -20.98 11.81 -0.16
CA GLU A 88 -21.49 10.51 -0.56
C GLU A 88 -20.75 9.36 0.17
N GLN A 89 -19.45 9.46 0.38
CA GLN A 89 -18.68 8.52 1.19
C GLN A 89 -19.28 8.36 2.60
N LEU A 90 -19.57 9.47 3.28
CA LEU A 90 -20.22 9.45 4.60
C LEU A 90 -21.59 8.77 4.57
N ARG A 91 -22.38 9.01 3.51
CA ARG A 91 -23.69 8.36 3.37
C ARG A 91 -23.58 6.86 3.12
N LEU A 92 -22.58 6.44 2.34
CA LEU A 92 -22.39 5.04 1.98
C LEU A 92 -21.86 4.20 3.15
N ALA A 93 -21.05 4.79 4.04
CA ALA A 93 -20.35 4.06 5.09
C ALA A 93 -21.27 3.17 5.96
N ASP A 94 -22.49 3.66 6.23
CA ASP A 94 -23.45 2.96 7.10
C ASP A 94 -24.56 2.23 6.33
N THR A 95 -24.39 2.02 5.02
CA THR A 95 -25.41 1.39 4.18
C THR A 95 -25.05 -0.05 3.79
N GLU A 96 -26.05 -0.80 3.28
CA GLU A 96 -25.84 -2.10 2.67
C GLU A 96 -24.87 -2.04 1.47
N LYS A 97 -24.88 -0.94 0.70
CA LYS A 97 -23.90 -0.71 -0.37
C LYS A 97 -22.48 -0.58 0.20
N GLY A 98 -22.33 0.10 1.34
CA GLY A 98 -21.07 0.20 2.06
C GLY A 98 -20.56 -1.16 2.54
N LEU A 99 -21.45 -2.01 3.06
CA LEU A 99 -21.09 -3.38 3.41
C LEU A 99 -20.59 -4.15 2.18
N ARG A 100 -21.29 -4.06 1.05
CA ARG A 100 -20.86 -4.76 -0.20
C ARG A 100 -19.50 -4.28 -0.70
N LEU A 101 -19.23 -2.99 -0.64
CA LEU A 101 -17.90 -2.44 -0.99
C LEU A 101 -16.81 -3.01 -0.08
N ALA A 102 -17.04 -2.99 1.22
CA ALA A 102 -16.10 -3.51 2.22
C ALA A 102 -15.84 -5.02 2.04
N LEU A 103 -16.89 -5.80 1.84
CA LEU A 103 -16.76 -7.22 1.52
C LEU A 103 -15.99 -7.44 0.21
N GLY A 104 -16.23 -6.64 -0.82
CA GLY A 104 -15.51 -6.72 -2.09
C GLY A 104 -14.00 -6.53 -1.92
N TRP A 105 -13.55 -5.58 -1.09
CA TRP A 105 -12.12 -5.38 -0.81
C TRP A 105 -11.50 -6.55 -0.07
N LEU A 106 -12.20 -7.10 0.92
CA LEU A 106 -11.71 -8.25 1.67
C LEU A 106 -11.74 -9.54 0.84
N LEU A 107 -12.76 -9.75 0.01
CA LEU A 107 -12.81 -10.88 -0.92
C LEU A 107 -11.64 -10.81 -1.90
N ARG A 108 -11.33 -9.63 -2.45
CA ARG A 108 -10.15 -9.43 -3.30
C ARG A 108 -8.84 -9.76 -2.57
N LYS A 109 -8.71 -9.39 -1.28
CA LYS A 109 -7.58 -9.82 -0.45
C LYS A 109 -7.47 -11.34 -0.41
N PHE A 110 -8.57 -12.05 -0.13
CA PHE A 110 -8.58 -13.51 -0.03
C PHE A 110 -8.24 -14.17 -1.36
N ASP A 111 -8.80 -13.66 -2.46
CA ASP A 111 -8.51 -14.14 -3.81
C ASP A 111 -7.03 -13.99 -4.16
N ASN A 112 -6.43 -12.83 -3.88
CA ASN A 112 -5.01 -12.57 -4.05
C ASN A 112 -4.15 -13.54 -3.23
N GLN A 113 -4.49 -13.76 -1.95
CA GLN A 113 -3.77 -14.68 -1.08
C GLN A 113 -3.85 -16.14 -1.56
N VAL A 114 -5.02 -16.57 -2.00
CA VAL A 114 -5.24 -17.92 -2.57
C VAL A 114 -4.42 -18.09 -3.83
N GLU A 115 -4.43 -17.10 -4.73
CA GLU A 115 -3.68 -17.20 -6.00
C GLU A 115 -2.17 -17.25 -5.76
N PHE A 116 -1.65 -16.41 -4.89
CA PHE A 116 -0.25 -16.47 -4.49
C PHE A 116 0.16 -17.85 -3.94
N LEU A 117 -0.66 -18.45 -3.09
CA LEU A 117 -0.39 -19.78 -2.55
C LEU A 117 -0.51 -20.88 -3.62
N ARG A 118 -1.42 -20.73 -4.59
CA ARG A 118 -1.53 -21.65 -5.75
C ARG A 118 -0.26 -21.62 -6.60
N GLU A 119 0.24 -20.44 -6.92
CA GLU A 119 1.50 -20.31 -7.65
C GLU A 119 2.69 -20.86 -6.85
N ALA A 120 2.76 -20.59 -5.55
CA ALA A 120 3.80 -21.15 -4.69
C ALA A 120 3.75 -22.68 -4.66
N ARG A 121 2.54 -23.26 -4.60
CA ARG A 121 2.32 -24.71 -4.65
C ARG A 121 2.83 -25.34 -5.95
N GLN A 122 2.57 -24.70 -7.09
CA GLN A 122 3.06 -25.19 -8.39
C GLN A 122 4.59 -25.25 -8.46
N ARG A 123 5.25 -24.25 -7.87
CA ARG A 123 6.73 -24.14 -7.86
C ARG A 123 7.41 -25.02 -6.80
N ARG A 124 6.67 -25.55 -5.81
CA ARG A 124 7.22 -26.25 -4.63
C ARG A 124 6.45 -27.55 -4.34
N SER A 125 6.70 -28.60 -5.11
CA SER A 125 6.02 -29.90 -5.01
C SER A 125 6.04 -30.50 -3.60
N ARG A 126 7.13 -30.34 -2.85
CA ARG A 126 7.26 -30.84 -1.46
C ARG A 126 6.24 -30.24 -0.50
N LEU A 127 5.78 -29.03 -0.75
CA LEU A 127 4.82 -28.31 0.08
C LEU A 127 3.38 -28.45 -0.44
N SER A 128 3.18 -29.19 -1.53
CA SER A 128 1.89 -29.22 -2.24
C SER A 128 0.72 -29.64 -1.34
N ALA A 129 0.87 -30.67 -0.51
CA ALA A 129 -0.20 -31.13 0.37
C ALA A 129 -0.54 -30.08 1.44
N ALA A 130 0.48 -29.57 2.14
CA ALA A 130 0.30 -28.56 3.19
C ALA A 130 -0.32 -27.26 2.64
N LEU A 131 0.17 -26.78 1.49
CA LEU A 131 -0.39 -25.59 0.84
C LEU A 131 -1.84 -25.82 0.35
N THR A 132 -2.15 -27.02 -0.13
CA THR A 132 -3.53 -27.36 -0.53
C THR A 132 -4.49 -27.29 0.64
N GLU A 133 -4.11 -27.80 1.81
CA GLU A 133 -4.91 -27.70 3.04
C GLU A 133 -5.20 -26.24 3.39
N LYS A 134 -4.17 -25.37 3.40
CA LYS A 134 -4.31 -23.95 3.71
C LYS A 134 -5.15 -23.20 2.69
N ILE A 135 -4.96 -23.48 1.38
CA ILE A 135 -5.78 -22.92 0.30
C ILE A 135 -7.26 -23.28 0.49
N ASN A 136 -7.58 -24.55 0.77
CA ASN A 136 -8.95 -24.98 0.99
C ASN A 136 -9.58 -24.28 2.20
N ALA A 137 -8.85 -24.17 3.31
CA ALA A 137 -9.31 -23.45 4.48
C ALA A 137 -9.59 -21.95 4.19
N LEU A 138 -8.74 -21.28 3.40
CA LEU A 138 -8.97 -19.91 2.94
C LEU A 138 -10.21 -19.78 2.05
N LEU A 139 -10.43 -20.74 1.14
CA LEU A 139 -11.60 -20.74 0.26
C LEU A 139 -12.91 -20.91 1.03
N GLU A 140 -12.94 -21.75 2.08
CA GLU A 140 -14.11 -21.89 2.94
C GLU A 140 -14.38 -20.60 3.74
N LEU A 141 -13.34 -19.96 4.27
CA LEU A 141 -13.48 -18.67 4.94
C LEU A 141 -13.95 -17.56 3.99
N ARG A 142 -13.43 -17.55 2.76
CA ARG A 142 -13.87 -16.64 1.69
C ARG A 142 -15.37 -16.81 1.39
N LYS A 143 -15.83 -18.05 1.22
CA LYS A 143 -17.25 -18.37 0.98
C LYS A 143 -18.12 -17.91 2.16
N SER A 144 -17.65 -18.11 3.39
CA SER A 144 -18.35 -17.65 4.58
C SER A 144 -18.43 -16.13 4.66
N LEU A 145 -17.36 -15.43 4.27
CA LEU A 145 -17.32 -13.97 4.20
C LEU A 145 -18.28 -13.42 3.13
N GLU A 146 -18.33 -14.04 1.95
CA GLU A 146 -19.21 -13.67 0.84
C GLU A 146 -20.71 -13.80 1.20
N ALA A 147 -21.05 -14.72 2.10
CA ALA A 147 -22.41 -14.94 2.57
C ALA A 147 -22.86 -13.94 3.66
N VAL A 148 -21.97 -13.07 4.14
CA VAL A 148 -22.32 -12.07 5.17
C VAL A 148 -23.27 -11.05 4.59
N ASN A 149 -24.36 -10.79 5.29
CA ASN A 149 -25.37 -9.80 4.97
C ASN A 149 -25.91 -9.14 6.25
N GLY A 150 -26.59 -8.01 6.09
CA GLY A 150 -27.17 -7.24 7.21
C GLY A 150 -26.56 -5.84 7.33
N GLU A 151 -26.77 -5.21 8.46
CA GLU A 151 -26.21 -3.89 8.76
C GLU A 151 -24.71 -4.01 9.11
N LEU A 152 -23.88 -3.18 8.52
CA LEU A 152 -22.41 -3.24 8.68
C LEU A 152 -21.98 -3.24 10.14
N GLU A 153 -22.60 -2.40 10.98
CA GLU A 153 -22.30 -2.31 12.41
C GLU A 153 -22.50 -3.65 13.12
N MET A 154 -23.59 -4.36 12.79
CA MET A 154 -23.93 -5.64 13.42
C MET A 154 -23.04 -6.79 12.98
N VAL A 155 -22.55 -6.75 11.73
CA VAL A 155 -21.75 -7.84 11.15
C VAL A 155 -20.24 -7.58 11.17
N ARG A 156 -19.81 -6.37 11.54
CA ARG A 156 -18.38 -5.97 11.57
C ARG A 156 -17.52 -6.94 12.38
N GLY A 157 -17.96 -7.32 13.56
CA GLY A 157 -17.25 -8.29 14.41
C GLY A 157 -17.09 -9.66 13.73
N THR A 158 -18.11 -10.11 13.00
CA THR A 158 -18.08 -11.37 12.23
C THR A 158 -17.07 -11.26 11.08
N ILE A 159 -17.08 -10.16 10.32
CA ILE A 159 -16.14 -9.88 9.24
C ILE A 159 -14.70 -9.90 9.76
N MET A 160 -14.42 -9.17 10.83
CA MET A 160 -13.08 -9.15 11.44
C MET A 160 -12.67 -10.53 11.99
N GLY A 161 -13.61 -11.33 12.47
CA GLY A 161 -13.38 -12.71 12.88
C GLY A 161 -12.96 -13.62 11.71
N PHE A 162 -13.60 -13.48 10.55
CA PHE A 162 -13.19 -14.18 9.31
C PHE A 162 -11.82 -13.73 8.85
N GLU A 163 -11.59 -12.42 8.80
CA GLU A 163 -10.30 -11.84 8.41
C GLU A 163 -9.16 -12.31 9.32
N GLY A 164 -9.36 -12.32 10.64
CA GLY A 164 -8.36 -12.76 11.60
C GLY A 164 -7.99 -14.24 11.45
N ARG A 165 -8.98 -15.11 11.20
CA ARG A 165 -8.75 -16.55 10.94
C ARG A 165 -8.03 -16.76 9.61
N ALA A 166 -8.47 -16.07 8.55
CA ALA A 166 -7.82 -16.15 7.25
C ALA A 166 -6.36 -15.64 7.32
N GLY A 167 -6.13 -14.53 8.02
CA GLY A 167 -4.79 -14.01 8.26
C GLY A 167 -3.87 -15.02 8.94
N ARG A 168 -4.34 -15.73 9.98
CA ARG A 168 -3.56 -16.78 10.64
C ARG A 168 -3.22 -17.90 9.68
N THR A 169 -4.20 -18.46 8.98
CA THR A 169 -4.03 -19.55 8.02
C THR A 169 -3.05 -19.15 6.90
N TYR A 170 -3.19 -17.94 6.38
CA TYR A 170 -2.31 -17.40 5.34
C TYR A 170 -0.86 -17.25 5.81
N TRP A 171 -0.63 -16.68 6.99
CA TRP A 171 0.73 -16.49 7.51
C TRP A 171 1.39 -17.81 7.89
N GLU A 172 0.64 -18.81 8.34
CA GLU A 172 1.16 -20.16 8.52
C GLU A 172 1.64 -20.75 7.17
N ALA A 173 0.85 -20.55 6.08
CA ALA A 173 1.24 -21.01 4.75
C ALA A 173 2.47 -20.26 4.22
N VAL A 174 2.54 -18.93 4.38
CA VAL A 174 3.69 -18.12 3.98
C VAL A 174 4.95 -18.55 4.73
N ASN A 175 4.83 -18.85 6.02
CA ASN A 175 5.96 -19.30 6.83
C ASN A 175 6.60 -20.57 6.28
N LEU A 176 5.82 -21.50 5.72
CA LEU A 176 6.35 -22.70 5.04
C LEU A 176 7.17 -22.36 3.78
N LEU A 177 6.99 -21.18 3.19
CA LEU A 177 7.73 -20.74 2.01
C LEU A 177 9.10 -20.16 2.34
N LEU A 178 9.35 -19.82 3.60
CA LEU A 178 10.61 -19.24 4.05
C LEU A 178 11.65 -20.32 4.34
N PRO A 179 12.95 -20.01 4.20
CA PRO A 179 14.02 -20.87 4.74
C PRO A 179 13.85 -21.05 6.26
N ASP A 180 14.16 -22.24 6.77
CA ASP A 180 13.90 -22.63 8.17
C ASP A 180 14.41 -21.60 9.20
N HIS A 181 15.60 -21.04 8.96
CA HIS A 181 16.21 -20.06 9.87
C HIS A 181 15.61 -18.63 9.78
N PHE A 182 14.70 -18.38 8.85
CA PHE A 182 13.95 -17.14 8.71
C PHE A 182 12.45 -17.30 8.98
N GLN A 183 12.04 -18.48 9.42
CA GLN A 183 10.66 -18.68 9.85
C GLN A 183 10.37 -17.86 11.09
N PHE A 184 9.14 -17.35 11.16
CA PHE A 184 8.67 -16.50 12.25
C PHE A 184 7.60 -17.21 13.08
N GLU A 185 7.52 -16.88 14.37
CA GLU A 185 6.51 -17.44 15.24
C GLU A 185 5.10 -16.86 15.00
N ALA A 186 5.05 -15.53 14.84
CA ALA A 186 3.79 -14.81 14.60
C ALA A 186 4.05 -13.48 13.90
N ARG A 187 2.99 -12.89 13.32
CA ARG A 187 3.06 -11.51 12.83
C ARG A 187 3.35 -10.54 13.97
N SER A 188 4.47 -9.83 13.87
CA SER A 188 4.87 -8.77 14.79
C SER A 188 4.98 -7.43 14.05
N ARG A 189 4.54 -6.32 14.71
CA ARG A 189 4.52 -5.01 14.04
C ARG A 189 5.60 -4.06 14.55
N ASN A 190 5.35 -3.36 15.63
CA ASN A 190 6.30 -2.38 16.19
C ASN A 190 6.69 -2.76 17.62
N PRO A 191 7.95 -3.16 17.82
CA PRO A 191 8.97 -3.47 16.81
C PRO A 191 8.74 -4.84 16.14
N ALA A 192 9.29 -5.03 14.93
CA ALA A 192 9.37 -6.36 14.31
C ALA A 192 10.32 -7.26 15.11
N LYS A 193 9.96 -8.53 15.30
CA LYS A 193 10.77 -9.47 16.08
C LYS A 193 11.71 -10.32 15.25
N ASP A 194 11.52 -10.34 13.94
CA ASP A 194 12.27 -11.13 12.97
C ASP A 194 12.42 -10.36 11.65
N GLU A 195 13.29 -10.86 10.80
CA GLU A 195 13.67 -10.24 9.52
C GLU A 195 12.50 -10.19 8.55
N PHE A 196 11.67 -11.24 8.50
CA PHE A 196 10.49 -11.28 7.63
C PHE A 196 9.50 -10.19 8.01
N ASN A 197 9.13 -10.12 9.29
CA ASN A 197 8.22 -9.10 9.79
C ASN A 197 8.78 -7.68 9.60
N CYS A 198 10.11 -7.50 9.74
CA CYS A 198 10.76 -6.23 9.55
C CYS A 198 10.62 -5.72 8.10
N LEU A 199 10.94 -6.57 7.11
CA LEU A 199 10.80 -6.26 5.68
C LEU A 199 9.34 -5.99 5.31
N LEU A 200 8.43 -6.83 5.79
CA LEU A 200 7.01 -6.74 5.47
C LEU A 200 6.37 -5.47 6.06
N ASN A 201 6.69 -5.13 7.30
CA ASN A 201 6.17 -3.92 7.94
C ASN A 201 6.61 -2.66 7.20
N TYR A 202 7.89 -2.60 6.77
CA TYR A 202 8.40 -1.47 5.98
C TYR A 202 7.69 -1.38 4.62
N SER A 203 7.52 -2.51 3.93
CA SER A 203 6.80 -2.56 2.64
C SER A 203 5.35 -2.10 2.78
N TYR A 204 4.66 -2.52 3.84
CA TYR A 204 3.30 -2.05 4.14
C TYR A 204 3.24 -0.56 4.43
N GLY A 205 4.24 0.00 5.11
CA GLY A 205 4.34 1.45 5.33
C GLY A 205 4.41 2.23 4.03
N VAL A 206 5.24 1.77 3.08
CA VAL A 206 5.35 2.37 1.74
C VAL A 206 4.03 2.26 0.97
N LEU A 207 3.41 1.07 1.01
CA LEU A 207 2.14 0.82 0.34
C LEU A 207 1.01 1.65 0.94
N TYR A 208 0.98 1.78 2.27
CA TYR A 208 0.05 2.65 2.98
C TYR A 208 0.12 4.09 2.48
N GLY A 209 1.33 4.65 2.34
CA GLY A 209 1.53 5.99 1.78
C GLY A 209 1.04 6.12 0.32
N THR A 210 1.20 5.05 -0.47
CA THR A 210 0.71 4.99 -1.86
C THR A 210 -0.82 5.03 -1.92
N VAL A 211 -1.49 4.20 -1.11
CA VAL A 211 -2.96 4.15 -1.04
C VAL A 211 -3.54 5.45 -0.48
N GLU A 212 -2.93 6.00 0.57
CA GLU A 212 -3.34 7.29 1.13
C GLU A 212 -3.29 8.40 0.10
N ARG A 213 -2.17 8.48 -0.64
CA ARG A 213 -2.03 9.44 -1.74
C ARG A 213 -3.14 9.28 -2.78
N ALA A 214 -3.43 8.05 -3.17
CA ALA A 214 -4.47 7.76 -4.15
C ALA A 214 -5.86 8.19 -3.66
N CYS A 215 -6.21 7.93 -2.40
CA CYS A 215 -7.45 8.40 -1.79
C CYS A 215 -7.58 9.92 -1.86
N ILE A 216 -6.53 10.64 -1.44
CA ILE A 216 -6.53 12.10 -1.41
C ILE A 216 -6.68 12.68 -2.82
N LEU A 217 -5.93 12.15 -3.81
CA LEU A 217 -6.00 12.58 -5.21
C LEU A 217 -7.37 12.36 -5.83
N ALA A 218 -8.04 11.27 -5.44
CA ALA A 218 -9.39 10.98 -5.89
C ALA A 218 -10.48 11.79 -5.17
N GLY A 219 -10.11 12.62 -4.17
CA GLY A 219 -11.05 13.42 -3.38
C GLY A 219 -11.75 12.65 -2.26
N LEU A 220 -11.34 11.40 -2.00
CA LEU A 220 -11.85 10.58 -0.90
C LEU A 220 -11.31 11.10 0.44
N ASP A 221 -12.06 10.85 1.51
CA ASP A 221 -11.59 11.11 2.87
C ASP A 221 -10.87 9.87 3.43
N PRO A 222 -9.55 9.94 3.69
CA PRO A 222 -8.81 8.80 4.22
C PRO A 222 -9.28 8.30 5.59
N TYR A 223 -9.98 9.15 6.35
CA TYR A 223 -10.40 8.85 7.72
C TYR A 223 -11.74 8.15 7.81
N VAL A 224 -12.62 8.31 6.82
CA VAL A 224 -13.95 7.69 6.79
C VAL A 224 -13.85 6.29 6.22
N GLY A 225 -13.77 5.30 7.08
CA GLY A 225 -13.70 3.87 6.74
C GLY A 225 -15.06 3.18 6.70
N PHE A 226 -15.03 1.89 6.41
CA PHE A 226 -16.21 1.01 6.34
C PHE A 226 -16.09 -0.14 7.35
N VAL A 227 -15.13 -1.06 7.19
CA VAL A 227 -14.90 -2.14 8.15
C VAL A 227 -14.07 -1.68 9.33
N HIS A 228 -12.96 -0.99 9.05
CA HIS A 228 -12.15 -0.42 10.10
C HIS A 228 -12.86 0.80 10.68
N THR A 229 -13.20 0.71 11.97
CA THR A 229 -13.90 1.80 12.67
C THR A 229 -13.04 3.05 12.77
N ASP A 230 -13.73 4.18 12.80
CA ASP A 230 -13.12 5.48 12.98
C ASP A 230 -12.55 5.59 14.39
N HIS A 231 -11.24 5.54 14.48
CA HIS A 231 -10.50 5.82 15.70
C HIS A 231 -9.72 7.12 15.53
N TYR A 232 -9.54 7.83 16.60
CA TYR A 232 -8.73 9.04 16.61
C TYR A 232 -7.39 8.83 15.91
N GLN A 233 -7.08 9.68 14.92
CA GLN A 233 -5.89 9.64 14.06
C GLN A 233 -5.73 8.40 13.14
N LYS A 234 -6.67 7.49 13.07
CA LYS A 234 -6.61 6.37 12.11
C LYS A 234 -7.25 6.76 10.78
N LYS A 235 -6.56 6.47 9.70
CA LYS A 235 -7.04 6.66 8.33
C LYS A 235 -7.77 5.40 7.89
N SER A 236 -8.98 5.22 8.41
CA SER A 236 -9.76 3.97 8.34
C SER A 236 -10.00 3.49 6.92
N LEU A 237 -10.30 4.40 5.96
CA LEU A 237 -10.44 4.03 4.55
C LEU A 237 -9.14 3.47 3.96
N VAL A 238 -8.00 4.05 4.33
CA VAL A 238 -6.70 3.55 3.84
C VAL A 238 -6.45 2.12 4.33
N PHE A 239 -6.85 1.80 5.57
CA PHE A 239 -6.78 0.44 6.10
C PHE A 239 -7.72 -0.51 5.37
N ASP A 240 -8.91 -0.08 4.98
CA ASP A 240 -9.83 -0.89 4.19
C ASP A 240 -9.29 -1.16 2.79
N LEU A 241 -8.81 -0.14 2.09
CA LEU A 241 -8.38 -0.25 0.70
C LEU A 241 -7.02 -0.94 0.52
N ILE A 242 -6.09 -0.77 1.47
CA ILE A 242 -4.75 -1.39 1.38
C ILE A 242 -4.84 -2.91 1.33
N GLU A 243 -5.90 -3.51 1.88
CA GLU A 243 -6.11 -4.95 1.88
C GLU A 243 -6.11 -5.53 0.45
N CYS A 244 -6.59 -4.78 -0.53
CA CYS A 244 -6.56 -5.16 -1.94
C CYS A 244 -5.14 -5.28 -2.52
N TYR A 245 -4.17 -4.60 -1.92
CA TYR A 245 -2.82 -4.41 -2.48
C TYR A 245 -1.71 -5.01 -1.62
N ARG A 246 -2.00 -5.47 -0.40
CA ARG A 246 -0.99 -6.07 0.51
C ARG A 246 -0.21 -7.19 -0.11
N ILE A 247 -0.84 -7.95 -0.99
CA ILE A 247 -0.20 -9.06 -1.70
C ILE A 247 1.07 -8.64 -2.44
N TRP A 248 1.16 -7.41 -2.94
CA TRP A 248 2.35 -6.92 -3.63
C TRP A 248 3.59 -6.85 -2.73
N ALA A 249 3.38 -6.47 -1.47
CA ALA A 249 4.44 -6.50 -0.47
C ALA A 249 4.79 -7.94 -0.07
N ASP A 250 3.78 -8.80 0.09
CA ASP A 250 3.95 -10.21 0.46
C ASP A 250 4.79 -10.94 -0.59
N GLU A 251 4.43 -10.83 -1.86
CA GLU A 251 5.15 -11.43 -3.00
C GLU A 251 6.59 -10.92 -3.10
N THR A 252 6.78 -9.59 -2.95
CA THR A 252 8.12 -8.98 -2.99
C THR A 252 8.99 -9.52 -1.88
N VAL A 253 8.49 -9.55 -0.64
CA VAL A 253 9.27 -9.99 0.52
C VAL A 253 9.58 -11.47 0.44
N VAL A 254 8.59 -12.33 0.16
CA VAL A 254 8.84 -13.77 -0.04
C VAL A 254 9.83 -14.02 -1.20
N GLY A 255 9.72 -13.23 -2.28
CA GLY A 255 10.65 -13.26 -3.40
C GLY A 255 12.09 -12.94 -3.01
N LEU A 256 12.33 -11.97 -2.12
CA LEU A 256 13.66 -11.65 -1.61
C LEU A 256 14.28 -12.83 -0.85
N PHE A 257 13.52 -13.55 -0.02
CA PHE A 257 13.99 -14.76 0.67
C PHE A 257 14.26 -15.89 -0.32
N ALA A 258 13.36 -16.12 -1.28
CA ALA A 258 13.54 -17.14 -2.31
C ALA A 258 14.78 -16.88 -3.16
N ALA A 259 15.07 -15.62 -3.48
CA ALA A 259 16.27 -15.20 -4.22
C ALA A 259 17.54 -15.12 -3.35
N ARG A 260 17.47 -15.48 -2.05
CA ARG A 260 18.60 -15.41 -1.10
C ARG A 260 19.23 -14.00 -1.00
N LYS A 261 18.42 -12.95 -1.21
CA LYS A 261 18.86 -11.56 -1.12
C LYS A 261 18.80 -11.02 0.32
N VAL A 262 18.12 -11.70 1.23
CA VAL A 262 18.02 -11.31 2.64
C VAL A 262 19.22 -11.88 3.41
N LYS A 263 19.92 -10.99 4.12
CA LYS A 263 21.07 -11.32 4.96
C LYS A 263 20.93 -10.63 6.31
N PRO A 264 21.50 -11.19 7.40
CA PRO A 264 21.41 -10.58 8.73
C PRO A 264 22.02 -9.18 8.85
N ASP A 265 23.01 -8.84 8.03
CA ASP A 265 23.67 -7.54 7.98
C ASP A 265 22.81 -6.40 7.40
N LEU A 266 21.62 -6.70 6.89
CA LEU A 266 20.63 -5.72 6.42
C LEU A 266 19.79 -5.12 7.55
N PHE A 267 19.98 -5.58 8.79
CA PHE A 267 19.15 -5.22 9.93
C PHE A 267 19.99 -4.69 11.09
N ASP A 268 19.44 -3.66 11.77
CA ASP A 268 19.94 -3.18 13.04
C ASP A 268 19.09 -3.75 14.17
N ARG A 269 19.75 -4.19 15.26
CA ARG A 269 19.06 -4.64 16.47
C ARG A 269 18.60 -3.46 17.31
N LEU A 270 17.35 -3.48 17.70
CA LEU A 270 16.76 -2.59 18.69
C LEU A 270 16.64 -3.33 20.03
N GLN A 271 16.37 -2.59 21.11
CA GLN A 271 16.17 -3.17 22.43
C GLN A 271 15.13 -4.31 22.44
N ASN A 272 14.06 -4.17 21.66
CA ASN A 272 12.93 -5.11 21.65
C ASN A 272 12.59 -5.66 20.25
N GLY A 273 13.52 -5.60 19.28
CA GLY A 273 13.24 -6.08 17.92
C GLY A 273 14.31 -5.70 16.90
N LEU A 274 13.88 -5.62 15.63
CA LEU A 274 14.72 -5.32 14.48
C LEU A 274 14.18 -4.12 13.71
N THR A 275 15.10 -3.40 13.04
CA THR A 275 14.79 -2.39 12.03
C THR A 275 15.70 -2.58 10.82
N LEU A 276 15.25 -2.13 9.64
CA LEU A 276 16.10 -2.10 8.45
C LEU A 276 17.15 -1.01 8.56
N ASN A 277 18.40 -1.35 8.34
CA ASN A 277 19.46 -0.36 8.14
C ASN A 277 19.40 0.26 6.73
N LYS A 278 20.37 1.10 6.39
CA LYS A 278 20.38 1.81 5.10
C LYS A 278 20.47 0.84 3.92
N GLU A 279 21.31 -0.15 4.00
CA GLU A 279 21.52 -1.19 2.98
C GLU A 279 20.26 -2.06 2.82
N GLY A 280 19.63 -2.46 3.91
CA GLY A 280 18.37 -3.20 3.91
C GLY A 280 17.23 -2.43 3.25
N LYS A 281 17.13 -1.12 3.53
CA LYS A 281 16.16 -0.25 2.86
C LYS A 281 16.42 -0.16 1.35
N VAL A 282 17.69 -0.05 0.91
CA VAL A 282 18.05 0.00 -0.52
C VAL A 282 17.68 -1.30 -1.22
N VAL A 283 18.00 -2.46 -0.63
CA VAL A 283 17.66 -3.78 -1.21
C VAL A 283 16.15 -3.95 -1.32
N LEU A 284 15.40 -3.68 -0.25
CA LEU A 284 13.95 -3.82 -0.25
C LEU A 284 13.30 -2.86 -1.24
N MET A 285 13.65 -1.57 -1.18
CA MET A 285 13.01 -0.55 -2.02
C MET A 285 13.36 -0.72 -3.49
N GLY A 286 14.56 -1.20 -3.81
CA GLY A 286 14.94 -1.55 -5.18
C GLY A 286 13.99 -2.61 -5.75
N GLN A 287 13.85 -3.74 -5.06
CA GLN A 287 12.99 -4.84 -5.49
C GLN A 287 11.50 -4.46 -5.50
N PHE A 288 11.03 -3.76 -4.46
CA PHE A 288 9.62 -3.36 -4.37
C PHE A 288 9.25 -2.32 -5.42
N SER A 289 10.13 -1.35 -5.69
CA SER A 289 9.90 -0.36 -6.76
C SER A 289 9.89 -1.01 -8.14
N GLU A 290 10.79 -1.97 -8.40
CA GLU A 290 10.81 -2.74 -9.65
C GLU A 290 9.48 -3.48 -9.84
N TYR A 291 9.03 -4.22 -8.82
CA TYR A 291 7.74 -4.93 -8.83
C TYR A 291 6.55 -3.98 -9.08
N LEU A 292 6.52 -2.83 -8.43
CA LEU A 292 5.46 -1.83 -8.59
C LEU A 292 5.51 -1.12 -9.96
N ASP A 293 6.68 -1.05 -10.60
CA ASP A 293 6.85 -0.45 -11.94
C ASP A 293 6.60 -1.43 -13.09
N GLU A 294 6.39 -2.72 -12.79
CA GLU A 294 5.97 -3.69 -13.80
C GLU A 294 4.67 -3.27 -14.47
N SER A 295 4.63 -3.42 -15.80
CA SER A 295 3.43 -3.19 -16.60
C SER A 295 2.52 -4.39 -16.51
N ILE A 296 1.29 -4.19 -16.06
CA ILE A 296 0.27 -5.24 -15.95
C ILE A 296 -0.93 -4.92 -16.82
N ARG A 297 -1.66 -5.95 -17.23
CA ARG A 297 -2.95 -5.78 -17.90
C ARG A 297 -3.99 -5.37 -16.85
N TYR A 298 -4.39 -4.11 -16.90
CA TYR A 298 -5.45 -3.57 -16.06
C TYR A 298 -6.59 -3.10 -16.97
N ARG A 299 -7.75 -3.81 -16.88
CA ARG A 299 -8.86 -3.64 -17.81
C ARG A 299 -8.33 -3.79 -19.25
N ASN A 300 -8.53 -2.89 -20.16
CA ASN A 300 -8.05 -3.01 -21.53
C ASN A 300 -6.71 -2.30 -21.81
N ARG A 301 -5.97 -1.87 -20.76
CA ARG A 301 -4.74 -1.09 -20.89
C ARG A 301 -3.57 -1.77 -20.19
N ASN A 302 -2.35 -1.56 -20.71
CA ASN A 302 -1.12 -1.92 -20.02
C ASN A 302 -0.67 -0.70 -19.23
N ILE A 303 -0.68 -0.81 -17.92
CA ILE A 303 -0.29 0.26 -16.99
C ILE A 303 0.62 -0.29 -15.91
N LYS A 304 1.38 0.59 -15.26
CA LYS A 304 2.19 0.18 -14.12
C LYS A 304 1.30 -0.29 -12.97
N ARG A 305 1.71 -1.36 -12.29
CA ARG A 305 0.97 -1.93 -11.15
C ARG A 305 0.62 -0.86 -10.12
N ARG A 306 1.55 0.02 -9.76
CA ARG A 306 1.30 1.09 -8.79
C ARG A 306 0.24 2.12 -9.21
N ASP A 307 0.08 2.34 -10.52
CA ASP A 307 -0.86 3.34 -11.03
C ASP A 307 -2.31 2.83 -10.94
N THR A 308 -2.50 1.50 -10.83
CA THR A 308 -3.83 0.91 -10.63
C THR A 308 -4.51 1.40 -9.36
N VAL A 309 -3.75 1.67 -8.29
CA VAL A 309 -4.29 2.19 -7.02
C VAL A 309 -4.97 3.53 -7.23
N GLN A 310 -4.32 4.41 -8.00
CA GLN A 310 -4.86 5.73 -8.32
C GLN A 310 -6.12 5.62 -9.16
N LEU A 311 -6.10 4.75 -10.17
CA LEU A 311 -7.24 4.52 -11.06
C LEU A 311 -8.43 3.90 -10.30
N ASP A 312 -8.18 2.91 -9.43
CA ASP A 312 -9.20 2.30 -8.58
C ASP A 312 -9.87 3.36 -7.67
N CYS A 313 -9.08 4.23 -7.03
CA CYS A 313 -9.62 5.30 -6.17
C CYS A 313 -10.42 6.34 -6.95
N HIS A 314 -9.95 6.78 -8.13
CA HIS A 314 -10.69 7.73 -8.97
C HIS A 314 -11.99 7.13 -9.48
N ARG A 315 -11.97 5.88 -9.92
CA ARG A 315 -13.17 5.20 -10.36
C ARG A 315 -14.19 5.12 -9.24
N MET A 316 -13.79 4.61 -8.09
CA MET A 316 -14.64 4.50 -6.91
C MET A 316 -15.28 5.85 -6.55
N ALA A 317 -14.49 6.93 -6.54
CA ALA A 317 -15.00 8.26 -6.27
C ALA A 317 -16.04 8.73 -7.32
N ASN A 318 -15.80 8.44 -8.60
CA ASN A 318 -16.71 8.80 -9.69
C ASN A 318 -17.98 7.94 -9.70
N GLU A 319 -17.90 6.65 -9.41
CA GLU A 319 -19.04 5.75 -9.25
C GLU A 319 -19.94 6.21 -8.10
N TRP A 320 -19.37 6.63 -6.97
CA TRP A 320 -20.16 7.09 -5.82
C TRP A 320 -20.98 8.33 -6.12
N ILE A 321 -20.48 9.24 -6.95
CA ILE A 321 -21.22 10.45 -7.33
C ILE A 321 -21.98 10.31 -8.67
N GLY A 322 -22.10 9.09 -9.20
CA GLY A 322 -22.88 8.79 -10.40
C GLY A 322 -22.32 9.35 -11.71
N ARG A 323 -21.02 9.60 -11.79
CA ARG A 323 -20.34 10.04 -13.02
C ARG A 323 -19.95 8.91 -13.96
N ILE A 324 -19.85 7.70 -13.45
CA ILE A 324 -19.53 6.48 -14.19
C ILE A 324 -20.53 5.42 -13.74
N SER A 325 -21.12 4.68 -14.69
CA SER A 325 -21.92 3.48 -14.41
C SER A 325 -21.02 2.24 -14.45
N ASP A 326 -21.47 1.14 -13.83
CA ASP A 326 -20.78 -0.15 -13.89
C ASP A 326 -20.65 -0.70 -15.34
N GLU A 327 -21.48 -0.18 -16.26
CA GLU A 327 -21.54 -0.57 -17.68
C GLU A 327 -20.52 0.21 -18.55
N ASP A 328 -19.99 1.35 -18.10
CA ASP A 328 -19.04 2.17 -18.87
C ASP A 328 -17.60 1.62 -18.88
N ASP A 329 -17.42 0.32 -18.74
CA ASP A 329 -16.10 -0.33 -18.63
C ASP A 329 -15.26 -0.32 -19.91
N SER A 330 -15.80 0.17 -21.04
CA SER A 330 -15.11 0.08 -22.33
C SER A 330 -14.29 1.30 -22.74
N ASP A 331 -14.54 2.52 -22.24
CA ASP A 331 -13.94 3.69 -22.90
C ASP A 331 -13.73 4.99 -22.09
N ALA A 332 -13.74 4.96 -20.77
CA ALA A 332 -13.50 6.18 -20.01
C ALA A 332 -12.02 6.60 -20.09
N GLY A 333 -11.72 7.43 -21.05
CA GLY A 333 -10.55 8.28 -21.07
C GLY A 333 -10.55 9.14 -19.80
N VAL A 334 -9.45 9.11 -19.07
CA VAL A 334 -9.20 10.05 -17.98
C VAL A 334 -8.89 11.39 -18.64
N ASP A 335 -9.89 12.26 -18.79
CA ASP A 335 -9.64 13.67 -19.01
C ASP A 335 -9.04 14.21 -17.69
N THR A 336 -7.74 14.39 -17.73
CA THR A 336 -6.99 15.12 -16.70
C THR A 336 -7.35 16.60 -16.84
N VAL A 337 -8.12 17.12 -15.88
CA VAL A 337 -8.24 18.54 -15.61
C VAL A 337 -7.20 18.98 -14.60
#